data_eab1225556f8eaec5aa38e4658c56540
#
_entry.id   eab1225556f8eaec5aa38e4658c56540
#
_cell.length_a   1.000
_cell.length_b   1.000
_cell.length_c   1.000
_cell.angle_alpha   90.00
_cell.angle_beta   90.00
_cell.angle_gamma   90.00
#
_symmetry.space_group_name_H-M   'P 1'
#
loop_
_entity.id
_entity.type
_entity.pdbx_description
1 polymer ?
#
loop_
_entity_poly.entity_id
_entity_poly.type
_entity_poly.pdbx_seq_one_letter_code
_entity_poly.pdbx_strand_id
1 'polypeptide(L)'
;MLQRERVGGMKYARRSSKHYLDASVLQNVLKNLDLHAPKDEIVLRPQEVKDWPQQSLNVGQITAVSINSLGQPVIFHRAERVWDESTFNESNVYQNLDKGPIIEDTILVLDPHTGSVLHSWGAYAFYMPHGLTVDHHDNVWVTDVAKHQVFKYTPNNHKYPSLTIGEAFTAGYPYRRRVLLCMPTSVAVATTGEIFVADGYCNNQILKFNAAGTLLFAMPTFSDTLTLNVPHSVTLLESLDIVCVADRENMRIVCPKAGLKSYVNMFEAATVIEDPTLGRVFAVASHNDMIYAVNGPTSQNIAVRGFTVNAVYGNILDTWEPSASFTNPHSLAVTRNGSHLYVTEIGPNKIWKFELTDVFDKK
;
A
#
# COMPACT_ATOMS: atom_id res chain seq x y z
N MET A 1 21.37 -5.45 -75.70
CA MET A 1 20.10 -5.00 -76.35
C MET A 1 19.10 -4.71 -75.22
N LEU A 2 18.64 -3.46 -75.21
CA LEU A 2 17.35 -2.96 -74.65
C LEU A 2 17.18 -3.04 -73.12
N GLN A 3 16.72 -2.09 -72.42
CA GLN A 3 16.47 -0.63 -72.58
C GLN A 3 16.25 -0.08 -71.16
N ARG A 4 16.77 1.09 -70.91
CA ARG A 4 16.53 1.84 -69.68
C ARG A 4 15.08 2.39 -69.69
N GLU A 5 14.35 2.26 -68.57
CA GLU A 5 13.31 3.19 -68.28
C GLU A 5 13.56 3.81 -66.91
N ARG A 6 13.62 5.16 -66.92
CA ARG A 6 13.64 6.04 -65.76
C ARG A 6 12.23 6.23 -65.31
N VAL A 7 11.95 6.06 -64.01
CA VAL A 7 10.78 6.64 -63.38
C VAL A 7 11.19 7.54 -62.25
N GLY A 8 10.59 8.72 -62.27
CA GLY A 8 10.99 9.92 -61.58
C GLY A 8 10.96 9.89 -60.06
N GLY A 9 11.86 10.69 -59.51
CA GLY A 9 11.96 10.96 -58.10
C GLY A 9 10.85 11.87 -57.57
N MET A 10 10.07 11.40 -56.62
CA MET A 10 9.31 12.24 -55.70
C MET A 10 10.08 12.40 -54.41
N LYS A 11 10.65 13.63 -54.24
CA LYS A 11 11.20 14.05 -52.95
C LYS A 11 10.06 14.37 -52.00
N TYR A 12 9.81 13.50 -51.03
CA TYR A 12 9.01 13.86 -49.88
C TYR A 12 9.81 14.72 -48.93
N ALA A 13 9.53 16.01 -48.92
CA ALA A 13 10.00 16.91 -47.89
C ALA A 13 9.27 16.62 -46.57
N ARG A 14 9.98 16.03 -45.61
CA ARG A 14 9.52 15.95 -44.22
C ARG A 14 9.51 17.38 -43.65
N ARG A 15 8.34 17.99 -43.56
CA ARG A 15 8.12 19.11 -42.66
C ARG A 15 7.99 18.58 -41.24
N SER A 16 9.05 18.67 -40.45
CA SER A 16 8.98 18.58 -39.02
C SER A 16 8.38 19.86 -38.48
N SER A 17 7.09 19.93 -38.24
CA SER A 17 6.49 20.99 -37.44
C SER A 17 6.81 20.70 -35.98
N LYS A 18 7.90 21.25 -35.47
CA LYS A 18 8.10 21.47 -34.03
C LYS A 18 7.05 22.49 -33.61
N HIS A 19 5.93 22.03 -33.06
CA HIS A 19 5.06 22.92 -32.32
C HIS A 19 5.80 23.29 -31.01
N TYR A 20 6.52 24.40 -31.04
CA TYR A 20 6.88 25.11 -29.83
C TYR A 20 5.57 25.68 -29.29
N LEU A 21 5.08 25.15 -28.18
CA LEU A 21 4.07 25.86 -27.41
C LEU A 21 4.67 27.23 -27.03
N ASP A 22 3.97 28.30 -27.43
CA ASP A 22 4.36 29.67 -27.13
C ASP A 22 4.50 29.81 -25.61
N ALA A 23 5.62 30.39 -25.16
CA ALA A 23 5.88 30.58 -23.73
C ALA A 23 4.75 31.36 -23.04
N SER A 24 4.03 32.23 -23.78
CA SER A 24 2.86 32.95 -23.29
C SER A 24 1.65 32.00 -23.01
N VAL A 25 1.48 30.97 -23.80
CA VAL A 25 0.45 29.93 -23.59
C VAL A 25 0.79 29.09 -22.36
N LEU A 26 2.07 28.71 -22.21
CA LEU A 26 2.54 27.96 -21.02
C LEU A 26 2.39 28.81 -19.75
N GLN A 27 2.74 30.11 -19.79
CA GLN A 27 2.54 30.99 -18.65
C GLN A 27 1.07 31.24 -18.33
N ASN A 28 0.17 31.29 -19.30
CA ASN A 28 -1.27 31.38 -19.05
C ASN A 28 -1.86 30.08 -18.49
N VAL A 29 -1.38 28.92 -18.95
CA VAL A 29 -1.76 27.62 -18.38
C VAL A 29 -1.27 27.51 -16.93
N LEU A 30 -0.02 27.88 -16.65
CA LEU A 30 0.53 27.88 -15.28
C LEU A 30 -0.19 28.89 -14.37
N LYS A 31 -0.50 30.10 -14.87
CA LYS A 31 -1.32 31.06 -14.12
C LYS A 31 -2.73 30.56 -13.83
N ASN A 32 -3.35 29.85 -14.77
CA ASN A 32 -4.68 29.25 -14.54
C ASN A 32 -4.61 28.07 -13.58
N LEU A 33 -3.52 27.30 -13.56
CA LEU A 33 -3.27 26.25 -12.55
C LEU A 33 -3.06 26.85 -11.16
N ASP A 34 -2.30 27.94 -11.04
CA ASP A 34 -2.12 28.68 -9.77
C ASP A 34 -3.42 29.33 -9.26
N LEU A 35 -4.33 29.72 -10.17
CA LEU A 35 -5.64 30.26 -9.80
C LEU A 35 -6.63 29.19 -9.33
N HIS A 36 -6.37 27.92 -9.59
CA HIS A 36 -7.17 26.77 -9.18
C HIS A 36 -6.48 25.94 -8.08
N ALA A 37 -5.27 26.32 -7.65
CA ALA A 37 -4.73 25.77 -6.41
C ALA A 37 -5.68 26.20 -5.27
N PRO A 38 -6.27 25.27 -4.52
CA PRO A 38 -7.10 25.62 -3.38
C PRO A 38 -6.26 26.48 -2.43
N LYS A 39 -6.62 27.74 -2.29
CA LYS A 39 -6.11 28.58 -1.21
C LYS A 39 -6.65 27.96 0.05
N ASP A 40 -5.81 27.44 0.93
CA ASP A 40 -6.13 26.84 2.23
C ASP A 40 -6.45 25.34 2.19
N GLU A 41 -5.57 24.51 1.59
CA GLU A 41 -5.59 23.07 1.84
C GLU A 41 -5.07 22.83 3.27
N ILE A 42 -5.96 22.37 4.17
CA ILE A 42 -5.59 22.03 5.55
C ILE A 42 -4.71 20.80 5.50
N VAL A 43 -3.41 20.97 5.73
CA VAL A 43 -2.46 19.85 5.84
C VAL A 43 -2.42 19.38 7.29
N LEU A 44 -2.97 18.21 7.56
CA LEU A 44 -2.91 17.59 8.87
C LEU A 44 -1.53 16.98 9.10
N ARG A 45 -0.84 17.44 10.15
CA ARG A 45 0.50 16.97 10.54
C ARG A 45 0.43 15.93 11.65
N PRO A 46 1.12 14.78 11.48
CA PRO A 46 1.27 13.80 12.54
C PRO A 46 2.12 14.34 13.70
N GLN A 47 1.53 14.39 14.90
CA GLN A 47 2.19 14.74 16.15
C GLN A 47 2.22 13.51 17.06
N GLU A 48 3.42 13.09 17.51
CA GLU A 48 3.56 11.92 18.37
C GLU A 48 2.75 12.05 19.65
N VAL A 49 1.92 11.06 19.95
CA VAL A 49 1.27 10.90 21.26
C VAL A 49 2.22 10.16 22.17
N LYS A 50 2.86 10.91 23.07
CA LYS A 50 3.81 10.35 24.05
C LYS A 50 3.10 9.43 25.03
N ASP A 51 3.85 8.47 25.56
CA ASP A 51 3.37 7.51 26.56
C ASP A 51 2.20 6.62 26.06
N TRP A 52 2.10 6.44 24.73
CA TRP A 52 1.21 5.47 24.13
C TRP A 52 2.03 4.45 23.28
N PRO A 53 1.83 3.13 23.45
CA PRO A 53 1.01 2.47 24.49
C PRO A 53 1.60 2.68 25.89
N GLN A 54 0.74 2.75 26.91
CA GLN A 54 1.15 2.99 28.30
C GLN A 54 2.01 1.85 28.87
N GLN A 55 1.89 0.65 28.29
CA GLN A 55 2.68 -0.51 28.63
C GLN A 55 3.22 -1.16 27.36
N SER A 56 4.40 -1.75 27.44
CA SER A 56 4.96 -2.50 26.31
C SER A 56 4.08 -3.72 26.00
N LEU A 57 3.82 -3.94 24.70
CA LEU A 57 3.14 -5.14 24.22
C LEU A 57 4.12 -6.31 24.18
N ASN A 58 3.68 -7.49 24.62
CA ASN A 58 4.42 -8.72 24.42
C ASN A 58 4.10 -9.31 23.04
N VAL A 59 4.78 -8.83 22.03
CA VAL A 59 4.53 -9.17 20.61
C VAL A 59 5.85 -9.40 19.87
N GLY A 60 5.81 -10.20 18.82
CA GLY A 60 6.90 -10.29 17.85
C GLY A 60 6.86 -9.13 16.85
N GLN A 61 7.45 -9.34 15.66
CA GLN A 61 7.42 -8.35 14.57
C GLN A 61 5.98 -7.93 14.27
N ILE A 62 5.64 -6.64 14.45
CA ILE A 62 4.30 -6.12 14.17
C ILE A 62 4.24 -5.71 12.71
N THR A 63 3.70 -6.58 11.88
CA THR A 63 3.76 -6.43 10.42
C THR A 63 2.70 -5.51 9.84
N ALA A 64 1.54 -5.38 10.51
CA ALA A 64 0.47 -4.55 10.02
C ALA A 64 -0.37 -3.93 11.14
N VAL A 65 -1.01 -2.81 10.79
CA VAL A 65 -2.03 -2.15 11.61
C VAL A 65 -3.18 -1.69 10.71
N SER A 66 -4.40 -1.79 11.22
CA SER A 66 -5.59 -1.18 10.65
C SER A 66 -6.50 -0.68 11.77
N ILE A 67 -7.62 -0.02 11.42
CA ILE A 67 -8.53 0.60 12.40
C ILE A 67 -9.93 0.07 12.19
N ASN A 68 -10.58 -0.41 13.25
CA ASN A 68 -11.97 -0.85 13.17
C ASN A 68 -12.96 0.32 13.28
N SER A 69 -14.25 0.05 13.15
CA SER A 69 -15.31 1.09 13.19
C SER A 69 -15.40 1.84 14.52
N LEU A 70 -14.87 1.26 15.61
CA LEU A 70 -14.80 1.86 16.94
C LEU A 70 -13.54 2.75 17.13
N GLY A 71 -12.71 2.91 16.09
CA GLY A 71 -11.45 3.66 16.17
C GLY A 71 -10.34 2.92 16.91
N GLN A 72 -10.48 1.62 17.12
CA GLN A 72 -9.51 0.79 17.82
C GLN A 72 -8.44 0.29 16.84
N PRO A 73 -7.14 0.43 17.15
CA PRO A 73 -6.08 -0.17 16.36
C PRO A 73 -6.15 -1.70 16.44
N VAL A 74 -6.09 -2.35 15.27
CA VAL A 74 -5.99 -3.80 15.11
C VAL A 74 -4.62 -4.09 14.53
N ILE A 75 -3.79 -4.83 15.25
CA ILE A 75 -2.42 -5.17 14.82
C ILE A 75 -2.31 -6.65 14.46
N PHE A 76 -1.37 -6.95 13.55
CA PHE A 76 -0.99 -8.30 13.16
C PHE A 76 0.50 -8.49 13.41
N HIS A 77 0.88 -9.54 14.17
CA HIS A 77 2.26 -9.78 14.53
C HIS A 77 2.65 -11.25 14.32
N ARG A 78 3.95 -11.50 14.30
CA ARG A 78 4.54 -12.81 14.00
C ARG A 78 4.87 -13.65 15.21
N ALA A 79 4.52 -13.20 16.42
CA ALA A 79 4.91 -13.86 17.66
C ALA A 79 6.41 -14.23 17.66
N GLU A 80 6.76 -15.50 17.80
CA GLU A 80 8.14 -15.98 17.79
C GLU A 80 8.75 -16.09 16.38
N ARG A 81 7.96 -15.90 15.30
CA ARG A 81 8.46 -16.01 13.93
C ARG A 81 9.21 -14.75 13.51
N VAL A 82 10.38 -14.94 12.94
CA VAL A 82 11.18 -13.88 12.35
C VAL A 82 11.41 -14.22 10.88
N TRP A 83 11.23 -13.24 10.01
CA TRP A 83 11.58 -13.38 8.60
C TRP A 83 13.06 -13.06 8.42
N ASP A 84 13.81 -14.03 7.96
CA ASP A 84 15.22 -13.93 7.62
C ASP A 84 15.51 -14.62 6.27
N GLU A 85 16.78 -14.66 5.87
CA GLU A 85 17.24 -15.25 4.60
C GLU A 85 16.92 -16.75 4.46
N SER A 86 16.77 -17.47 5.59
CA SER A 86 16.45 -18.90 5.61
C SER A 86 14.96 -19.21 5.53
N THR A 87 14.09 -18.19 5.67
CA THR A 87 12.65 -18.36 5.79
C THR A 87 12.00 -18.91 4.52
N PHE A 88 12.52 -18.54 3.35
CA PHE A 88 12.07 -19.00 2.04
C PHE A 88 13.27 -19.43 1.20
N ASN A 89 13.10 -20.47 0.38
CA ASN A 89 14.09 -20.85 -0.60
C ASN A 89 13.96 -20.03 -1.90
N GLU A 90 14.86 -20.27 -2.88
CA GLU A 90 14.86 -19.61 -4.19
C GLU A 90 13.56 -19.80 -5.00
N SER A 91 12.79 -20.85 -4.70
CA SER A 91 11.48 -21.12 -5.31
C SER A 91 10.31 -20.53 -4.49
N ASN A 92 10.59 -19.64 -3.55
CA ASN A 92 9.62 -19.01 -2.64
C ASN A 92 8.84 -19.99 -1.76
N VAL A 93 9.41 -21.19 -1.50
CA VAL A 93 8.81 -22.18 -0.61
C VAL A 93 9.23 -21.91 0.82
N TYR A 94 8.25 -21.83 1.72
CA TYR A 94 8.46 -21.64 3.15
C TYR A 94 9.21 -22.83 3.77
N GLN A 95 10.29 -22.56 4.49
CA GLN A 95 11.23 -23.57 4.98
C GLN A 95 10.95 -24.07 6.41
N ASN A 96 10.07 -23.42 7.16
CA ASN A 96 9.79 -23.73 8.56
C ASN A 96 8.42 -24.40 8.76
N LEU A 97 7.96 -25.25 7.83
CA LEU A 97 6.68 -25.94 7.93
C LEU A 97 6.63 -26.92 9.13
N ASP A 98 7.75 -27.49 9.49
CA ASP A 98 7.93 -28.39 10.64
C ASP A 98 7.62 -27.73 11.98
N LYS A 99 7.76 -26.42 12.09
CA LYS A 99 7.37 -25.66 13.29
C LYS A 99 5.86 -25.53 13.46
N GLY A 100 5.06 -25.96 12.47
CA GLY A 100 3.61 -25.77 12.49
C GLY A 100 3.19 -24.29 12.41
N PRO A 101 1.89 -23.99 12.57
CA PRO A 101 1.39 -22.63 12.67
C PRO A 101 1.80 -21.97 13.99
N ILE A 102 1.75 -20.64 14.03
CA ILE A 102 1.99 -19.84 15.24
C ILE A 102 0.93 -20.23 16.29
N ILE A 103 1.38 -20.54 17.51
CA ILE A 103 0.50 -21.02 18.58
C ILE A 103 -0.18 -19.90 19.36
N GLU A 104 0.39 -18.70 19.35
CA GLU A 104 -0.15 -17.50 19.99
C GLU A 104 -1.22 -16.82 19.13
N ASP A 105 -2.05 -16.01 19.77
CA ASP A 105 -2.91 -15.07 19.07
C ASP A 105 -2.07 -14.04 18.33
N THR A 106 -2.25 -13.94 17.03
CA THR A 106 -1.45 -13.05 16.16
C THR A 106 -2.15 -11.75 15.84
N ILE A 107 -3.46 -11.65 16.07
CA ILE A 107 -4.26 -10.43 15.85
C ILE A 107 -4.72 -9.90 17.19
N LEU A 108 -4.37 -8.64 17.47
CA LEU A 108 -4.72 -7.97 18.72
C LEU A 108 -5.49 -6.68 18.43
N VAL A 109 -6.57 -6.47 19.12
CA VAL A 109 -7.32 -5.21 19.15
C VAL A 109 -6.89 -4.42 20.36
N LEU A 110 -6.45 -3.17 20.16
CA LEU A 110 -5.91 -2.33 21.21
C LEU A 110 -6.88 -1.22 21.61
N ASP A 111 -6.84 -0.85 22.87
CA ASP A 111 -7.52 0.35 23.37
C ASP A 111 -6.87 1.62 22.78
N PRO A 112 -7.62 2.51 22.13
CA PRO A 112 -7.04 3.68 21.49
C PRO A 112 -6.50 4.72 22.50
N HIS A 113 -6.88 4.67 23.78
CA HIS A 113 -6.43 5.60 24.81
C HIS A 113 -5.20 5.08 25.56
N THR A 114 -5.21 3.80 25.93
CA THR A 114 -4.17 3.21 26.78
C THR A 114 -3.16 2.34 25.99
N GLY A 115 -3.56 1.83 24.83
CA GLY A 115 -2.79 0.84 24.06
C GLY A 115 -2.84 -0.57 24.64
N SER A 116 -3.65 -0.82 25.68
CA SER A 116 -3.81 -2.16 26.24
C SER A 116 -4.58 -3.08 25.29
N VAL A 117 -4.31 -4.39 25.37
CA VAL A 117 -5.00 -5.39 24.56
C VAL A 117 -6.43 -5.58 25.09
N LEU A 118 -7.42 -5.28 24.25
CA LEU A 118 -8.84 -5.49 24.52
C LEU A 118 -9.31 -6.86 24.13
N HIS A 119 -8.81 -7.38 23.03
CA HIS A 119 -9.18 -8.68 22.46
C HIS A 119 -8.05 -9.23 21.61
N SER A 120 -7.91 -10.56 21.57
CA SER A 120 -6.94 -11.24 20.71
C SER A 120 -7.52 -12.52 20.11
N TRP A 121 -6.98 -12.91 18.94
CA TRP A 121 -7.32 -14.15 18.25
C TRP A 121 -6.30 -14.50 17.18
N GLY A 122 -6.44 -15.62 16.51
CA GLY A 122 -5.60 -16.04 15.41
C GLY A 122 -4.58 -17.12 15.77
N ALA A 123 -4.62 -17.66 16.99
CA ALA A 123 -3.83 -18.82 17.37
C ALA A 123 -4.05 -19.99 16.42
N TYR A 124 -2.97 -20.65 16.02
CA TYR A 124 -2.94 -21.80 15.09
C TYR A 124 -3.48 -21.51 13.68
N ALA A 125 -3.66 -20.23 13.30
CA ALA A 125 -4.21 -19.86 12.00
C ALA A 125 -3.14 -19.55 10.95
N PHE A 126 -2.01 -18.98 11.36
CA PHE A 126 -1.03 -18.36 10.47
C PHE A 126 0.37 -18.94 10.64
N TYR A 127 1.19 -18.84 9.57
CA TYR A 127 2.59 -19.26 9.55
C TYR A 127 3.56 -18.08 9.45
N MET A 128 3.27 -17.10 8.59
CA MET A 128 4.08 -15.90 8.41
C MET A 128 3.19 -14.68 8.11
N PRO A 129 2.62 -14.06 9.16
CA PRO A 129 1.80 -12.85 9.07
C PRO A 129 2.47 -11.73 8.27
N HIS A 130 1.68 -11.01 7.42
CA HIS A 130 2.20 -9.84 6.70
C HIS A 130 1.24 -8.66 6.69
N GLY A 131 0.22 -8.62 5.85
CA GLY A 131 -0.72 -7.50 5.74
C GLY A 131 -2.00 -7.72 6.54
N LEU A 132 -2.60 -6.63 7.03
CA LEU A 132 -3.90 -6.62 7.67
C LEU A 132 -4.67 -5.36 7.29
N THR A 133 -5.95 -5.52 6.95
CA THR A 133 -6.89 -4.42 6.68
C THR A 133 -8.23 -4.74 7.32
N VAL A 134 -8.83 -3.77 7.99
CA VAL A 134 -10.22 -3.83 8.46
C VAL A 134 -11.08 -3.03 7.51
N ASP A 135 -12.04 -3.69 6.85
CA ASP A 135 -12.93 -3.04 5.90
C ASP A 135 -14.06 -2.25 6.58
N HIS A 136 -14.91 -1.61 5.80
CA HIS A 136 -16.01 -0.77 6.28
C HIS A 136 -17.15 -1.55 6.99
N HIS A 137 -17.14 -2.88 6.92
CA HIS A 137 -18.03 -3.79 7.64
C HIS A 137 -17.34 -4.49 8.82
N ASP A 138 -16.15 -4.03 9.23
CA ASP A 138 -15.29 -4.63 10.25
C ASP A 138 -14.86 -6.06 9.94
N ASN A 139 -14.90 -6.49 8.66
CA ASN A 139 -14.22 -7.72 8.30
C ASN A 139 -12.71 -7.49 8.35
N VAL A 140 -12.00 -8.45 8.90
CA VAL A 140 -10.54 -8.46 8.96
C VAL A 140 -9.99 -9.25 7.78
N TRP A 141 -9.24 -8.57 6.94
CA TRP A 141 -8.53 -9.15 5.81
C TRP A 141 -7.05 -9.25 6.15
N VAL A 142 -6.46 -10.42 5.95
CA VAL A 142 -5.04 -10.65 6.25
C VAL A 142 -4.36 -11.40 5.14
N THR A 143 -3.05 -11.17 5.01
CA THR A 143 -2.17 -11.92 4.12
C THR A 143 -1.21 -12.78 4.94
N ASP A 144 -1.02 -14.03 4.54
CA ASP A 144 0.03 -14.90 5.04
C ASP A 144 0.98 -15.26 3.89
N VAL A 145 2.19 -14.76 3.96
CA VAL A 145 3.16 -14.93 2.88
C VAL A 145 3.70 -16.36 2.77
N ALA A 146 3.73 -17.11 3.87
CA ALA A 146 4.11 -18.53 3.84
C ALA A 146 3.04 -19.39 3.16
N LYS A 147 1.77 -19.06 3.39
CA LYS A 147 0.63 -19.76 2.78
C LYS A 147 0.33 -19.29 1.36
N HIS A 148 0.91 -18.17 0.91
CA HIS A 148 0.58 -17.50 -0.35
C HIS A 148 -0.91 -17.20 -0.49
N GLN A 149 -1.56 -16.79 0.62
CA GLN A 149 -3.01 -16.63 0.69
C GLN A 149 -3.43 -15.30 1.30
N VAL A 150 -4.63 -14.87 0.90
CA VAL A 150 -5.41 -13.81 1.54
C VAL A 150 -6.63 -14.44 2.20
N PHE A 151 -6.95 -14.00 3.41
CA PHE A 151 -8.10 -14.47 4.17
C PHE A 151 -9.00 -13.31 4.58
N LYS A 152 -10.31 -13.53 4.53
CA LYS A 152 -11.33 -12.65 5.10
C LYS A 152 -11.99 -13.31 6.30
N TYR A 153 -11.97 -12.64 7.44
CA TYR A 153 -12.70 -13.03 8.63
C TYR A 153 -13.82 -12.04 8.92
N THR A 154 -14.99 -12.52 9.32
CA THR A 154 -16.10 -11.65 9.71
C THR A 154 -16.05 -11.33 11.20
N PRO A 155 -16.65 -10.21 11.65
CA PRO A 155 -16.68 -9.85 13.08
C PRO A 155 -17.26 -10.93 14.00
N ASN A 156 -18.14 -11.76 13.46
CA ASN A 156 -18.82 -12.82 14.22
C ASN A 156 -18.14 -14.19 14.14
N ASN A 157 -17.10 -14.33 13.33
CA ASN A 157 -16.39 -15.61 13.16
C ASN A 157 -14.91 -15.38 12.84
N HIS A 158 -14.09 -15.45 13.88
CA HIS A 158 -12.63 -15.37 13.78
C HIS A 158 -11.97 -16.75 13.68
N LYS A 159 -12.75 -17.83 13.74
CA LYS A 159 -12.20 -19.20 13.69
C LYS A 159 -11.98 -19.70 12.26
N TYR A 160 -12.90 -19.36 11.36
CA TYR A 160 -12.83 -19.81 9.97
C TYR A 160 -12.98 -18.60 9.04
N PRO A 161 -12.09 -18.47 8.02
CA PRO A 161 -12.25 -17.41 7.05
C PRO A 161 -13.52 -17.61 6.21
N SER A 162 -14.23 -16.53 5.95
CA SER A 162 -15.41 -16.50 5.07
C SER A 162 -15.03 -16.48 3.58
N LEU A 163 -13.81 -16.04 3.27
CA LEU A 163 -13.23 -16.08 1.93
C LEU A 163 -11.73 -16.39 2.05
N THR A 164 -11.22 -17.20 1.12
CA THR A 164 -9.79 -17.46 0.95
C THR A 164 -9.43 -17.29 -0.52
N ILE A 165 -8.39 -16.50 -0.81
CA ILE A 165 -7.81 -16.32 -2.15
C ILE A 165 -6.39 -16.90 -2.13
N GLY A 166 -6.03 -17.65 -3.16
CA GLY A 166 -4.77 -18.38 -3.24
C GLY A 166 -4.90 -19.82 -2.75
N GLU A 167 -3.81 -20.57 -2.88
CA GLU A 167 -3.72 -22.00 -2.48
C GLU A 167 -2.58 -22.17 -1.48
N ALA A 168 -2.88 -22.85 -0.37
CA ALA A 168 -1.94 -22.97 0.75
C ALA A 168 -0.60 -23.57 0.30
N PHE A 169 0.49 -22.88 0.65
CA PHE A 169 1.88 -23.26 0.40
C PHE A 169 2.22 -23.48 -1.08
N THR A 170 1.41 -22.91 -1.98
CA THR A 170 1.58 -23.02 -3.42
C THR A 170 1.77 -21.65 -4.04
N ALA A 171 3.03 -21.30 -4.27
CA ALA A 171 3.39 -20.08 -5.00
C ALA A 171 3.01 -20.20 -6.49
N GLY A 172 2.54 -19.11 -7.09
CA GLY A 172 2.25 -19.10 -8.52
C GLY A 172 1.59 -17.82 -9.00
N TYR A 173 1.23 -17.82 -10.30
CA TYR A 173 0.51 -16.72 -10.94
C TYR A 173 -0.99 -17.03 -11.02
N PRO A 174 -1.86 -16.01 -10.95
CA PRO A 174 -3.28 -16.19 -11.20
C PRO A 174 -3.51 -16.55 -12.67
N TYR A 175 -4.17 -17.66 -12.92
CA TYR A 175 -4.48 -18.09 -14.27
C TYR A 175 -5.94 -18.57 -14.37
N ARG A 176 -6.75 -17.86 -15.16
CA ARG A 176 -8.16 -18.19 -15.47
C ARG A 176 -8.99 -18.61 -14.24
N ARG A 177 -9.19 -19.94 -14.03
CA ARG A 177 -10.01 -20.51 -12.95
C ARG A 177 -9.21 -20.84 -11.68
N ARG A 178 -7.88 -20.78 -11.74
CA ARG A 178 -7.00 -21.05 -10.60
C ARG A 178 -6.25 -19.79 -10.25
N VAL A 179 -6.63 -19.15 -9.15
CA VAL A 179 -5.94 -17.96 -8.66
C VAL A 179 -4.88 -18.41 -7.69
N LEU A 180 -3.63 -18.43 -8.14
CA LEU A 180 -2.46 -18.57 -7.28
C LEU A 180 -1.88 -17.18 -6.99
N LEU A 181 -1.33 -17.02 -5.80
CA LEU A 181 -0.61 -15.83 -5.37
C LEU A 181 0.84 -16.20 -5.07
N CYS A 182 1.70 -15.20 -5.00
CA CYS A 182 3.07 -15.42 -4.58
C CYS A 182 3.48 -14.38 -3.54
N MET A 183 3.34 -14.74 -2.26
CA MET A 183 3.69 -13.91 -1.10
C MET A 183 2.96 -12.56 -1.13
N PRO A 184 1.60 -12.55 -1.05
CA PRO A 184 0.80 -11.33 -1.08
C PRO A 184 1.12 -10.44 0.13
N THR A 185 1.27 -9.14 -0.11
CA THR A 185 1.76 -8.18 0.88
C THR A 185 0.66 -7.40 1.58
N SER A 186 -0.37 -6.98 0.85
CA SER A 186 -1.39 -6.06 1.35
C SER A 186 -2.73 -6.24 0.64
N VAL A 187 -3.80 -5.79 1.30
CA VAL A 187 -5.17 -5.78 0.77
C VAL A 187 -5.80 -4.41 1.00
N ALA A 188 -6.53 -3.89 0.02
CA ALA A 188 -7.46 -2.79 0.20
C ALA A 188 -8.84 -3.22 -0.31
N VAL A 189 -9.90 -2.77 0.37
CA VAL A 189 -11.28 -3.12 0.03
C VAL A 189 -12.10 -1.87 -0.17
N ALA A 190 -12.71 -1.75 -1.34
CA ALA A 190 -13.58 -0.64 -1.68
C ALA A 190 -14.95 -0.75 -0.97
N THR A 191 -15.61 0.39 -0.77
CA THR A 191 -16.98 0.42 -0.21
C THR A 191 -18.00 -0.27 -1.11
N THR A 192 -17.71 -0.37 -2.39
CA THR A 192 -18.48 -1.14 -3.40
C THR A 192 -18.23 -2.65 -3.34
N GLY A 193 -17.23 -3.10 -2.56
CA GLY A 193 -16.91 -4.50 -2.29
C GLY A 193 -15.78 -5.09 -3.12
N GLU A 194 -15.20 -4.35 -4.08
CA GLU A 194 -14.04 -4.82 -4.82
C GLU A 194 -12.81 -4.90 -3.90
N ILE A 195 -11.99 -5.92 -4.15
CA ILE A 195 -10.81 -6.26 -3.36
C ILE A 195 -9.57 -6.04 -4.23
N PHE A 196 -8.62 -5.27 -3.72
CA PHE A 196 -7.32 -5.05 -4.34
C PHE A 196 -6.25 -5.76 -3.50
N VAL A 197 -5.51 -6.66 -4.12
CA VAL A 197 -4.44 -7.43 -3.49
C VAL A 197 -3.11 -7.04 -4.12
N ALA A 198 -2.17 -6.58 -3.31
CA ALA A 198 -0.78 -6.50 -3.71
C ALA A 198 -0.16 -7.89 -3.62
N ASP A 199 0.11 -8.51 -4.76
CA ASP A 199 0.78 -9.80 -4.88
C ASP A 199 2.27 -9.54 -5.16
N GLY A 200 2.97 -9.10 -4.12
CA GLY A 200 4.13 -8.22 -4.23
C GLY A 200 5.48 -8.91 -4.36
N TYR A 201 5.85 -9.83 -3.45
CA TYR A 201 7.26 -10.25 -3.34
C TYR A 201 7.79 -11.02 -4.55
N CYS A 202 6.96 -11.75 -5.26
CA CYS A 202 7.44 -12.50 -6.41
C CYS A 202 6.63 -12.29 -7.70
N ASN A 203 5.41 -11.77 -7.62
CA ASN A 203 4.60 -11.52 -8.82
C ASN A 203 4.59 -10.06 -9.28
N ASN A 204 4.97 -9.11 -8.41
CA ASN A 204 5.07 -7.68 -8.74
C ASN A 204 3.80 -7.10 -9.38
N GLN A 205 2.61 -7.45 -8.86
CA GLN A 205 1.33 -7.09 -9.45
C GLN A 205 0.29 -6.68 -8.41
N ILE A 206 -0.70 -5.92 -8.86
CA ILE A 206 -1.93 -5.67 -8.12
C ILE A 206 -3.06 -6.44 -8.80
N LEU A 207 -3.81 -7.19 -8.01
CA LEU A 207 -4.96 -7.96 -8.47
C LEU A 207 -6.25 -7.33 -7.96
N LYS A 208 -7.22 -7.12 -8.86
CA LYS A 208 -8.56 -6.67 -8.52
C LYS A 208 -9.54 -7.84 -8.60
N PHE A 209 -10.28 -8.05 -7.52
CA PHE A 209 -11.33 -9.06 -7.42
C PHE A 209 -12.68 -8.40 -7.15
N ASN A 210 -13.76 -9.10 -7.49
CA ASN A 210 -15.09 -8.74 -6.98
C ASN A 210 -15.26 -9.20 -5.51
N ALA A 211 -16.36 -8.82 -4.88
CA ALA A 211 -16.67 -9.16 -3.49
C ALA A 211 -16.73 -10.68 -3.20
N ALA A 212 -16.95 -11.50 -4.21
CA ALA A 212 -16.98 -12.96 -4.11
C ALA A 212 -15.60 -13.62 -4.29
N GLY A 213 -14.52 -12.82 -4.49
CA GLY A 213 -13.17 -13.32 -4.72
C GLY A 213 -12.91 -13.80 -6.15
N THR A 214 -13.74 -13.41 -7.12
CA THR A 214 -13.48 -13.68 -8.53
C THR A 214 -12.53 -12.64 -9.10
N LEU A 215 -11.44 -13.07 -9.71
CA LEU A 215 -10.46 -12.19 -10.34
C LEU A 215 -11.11 -11.42 -11.51
N LEU A 216 -10.99 -10.11 -11.46
CA LEU A 216 -11.43 -9.18 -12.50
C LEU A 216 -10.29 -8.73 -13.39
N PHE A 217 -9.19 -8.27 -12.77
CA PHE A 217 -8.04 -7.70 -13.45
C PHE A 217 -6.73 -7.94 -12.71
N ALA A 218 -5.61 -7.90 -13.46
CA ALA A 218 -4.25 -7.86 -12.93
C ALA A 218 -3.50 -6.67 -13.53
N MET A 219 -2.72 -5.94 -12.71
CA MET A 219 -1.86 -4.84 -13.09
C MET A 219 -0.42 -5.12 -12.61
N PRO A 220 0.63 -4.86 -13.40
CA PRO A 220 0.58 -4.38 -14.78
C PRO A 220 0.12 -5.48 -15.75
N THR A 221 -0.49 -5.06 -16.86
CA THR A 221 -0.72 -5.94 -18.02
C THR A 221 0.53 -5.97 -18.89
N PHE A 222 0.66 -6.94 -19.79
CA PHE A 222 1.83 -7.07 -20.68
C PHE A 222 2.06 -5.85 -21.61
N SER A 223 1.07 -4.96 -21.74
CA SER A 223 1.13 -3.75 -22.57
C SER A 223 1.46 -2.48 -21.78
N ASP A 224 1.54 -2.55 -20.43
CA ASP A 224 1.67 -1.38 -19.59
C ASP A 224 3.12 -0.91 -19.46
N THR A 225 3.30 0.39 -19.47
CA THR A 225 4.58 1.04 -19.18
C THR A 225 4.87 1.11 -17.67
N LEU A 226 3.87 0.82 -16.84
CA LEU A 226 3.97 0.83 -15.39
C LEU A 226 4.48 -0.54 -14.88
N THR A 227 5.78 -0.65 -14.66
CA THR A 227 6.39 -1.84 -14.03
C THR A 227 6.46 -1.64 -12.52
N LEU A 228 5.89 -2.55 -11.75
CA LEU A 228 6.00 -2.58 -10.30
C LEU A 228 7.17 -3.45 -9.85
N ASN A 229 7.76 -3.10 -8.71
CA ASN A 229 8.81 -3.92 -8.10
C ASN A 229 8.58 -3.99 -6.58
N VAL A 230 8.10 -5.12 -6.11
CA VAL A 230 7.59 -5.35 -4.76
C VAL A 230 6.54 -4.31 -4.36
N PRO A 231 5.34 -4.31 -4.99
CA PRO A 231 4.21 -3.56 -4.46
C PRO A 231 3.91 -4.05 -3.05
N HIS A 232 4.22 -3.22 -2.05
CA HIS A 232 4.27 -3.67 -0.66
C HIS A 232 3.02 -3.30 0.14
N SER A 233 2.37 -2.19 -0.21
CA SER A 233 1.16 -1.70 0.45
C SER A 233 0.23 -1.05 -0.56
N VAL A 234 -1.08 -1.13 -0.32
CA VAL A 234 -2.10 -0.50 -1.16
C VAL A 234 -3.12 0.24 -0.31
N THR A 235 -3.58 1.37 -0.81
CA THR A 235 -4.69 2.14 -0.23
C THR A 235 -5.60 2.68 -1.32
N LEU A 236 -6.88 2.93 -1.01
CA LEU A 236 -7.87 3.44 -1.96
C LEU A 236 -8.26 4.88 -1.62
N LEU A 237 -8.29 5.73 -2.64
CA LEU A 237 -8.93 7.04 -2.60
C LEU A 237 -10.16 6.98 -3.53
N GLU A 238 -11.26 6.47 -2.99
CA GLU A 238 -12.47 6.16 -3.78
C GLU A 238 -13.11 7.39 -4.40
N SER A 239 -13.01 8.56 -3.72
CA SER A 239 -13.46 9.86 -4.24
C SER A 239 -12.81 10.20 -5.59
N LEU A 240 -11.53 9.87 -5.74
CA LEU A 240 -10.70 10.10 -6.93
C LEU A 240 -10.68 8.91 -7.90
N ASP A 241 -11.29 7.78 -7.52
CA ASP A 241 -11.25 6.52 -8.27
C ASP A 241 -9.80 6.04 -8.54
N ILE A 242 -8.93 6.12 -7.52
CA ILE A 242 -7.54 5.68 -7.62
C ILE A 242 -7.18 4.67 -6.52
N VAL A 243 -6.24 3.78 -6.85
CA VAL A 243 -5.56 2.91 -5.91
C VAL A 243 -4.10 3.31 -5.83
N CYS A 244 -3.62 3.70 -4.65
CA CYS A 244 -2.24 4.08 -4.46
C CYS A 244 -1.42 2.92 -3.91
N VAL A 245 -0.26 2.70 -4.49
CA VAL A 245 0.64 1.56 -4.29
C VAL A 245 2.00 2.04 -3.82
N ALA A 246 2.48 1.51 -2.71
CA ALA A 246 3.89 1.61 -2.32
C ALA A 246 4.72 0.69 -3.22
N ASP A 247 5.31 1.22 -4.28
CA ASP A 247 6.16 0.51 -5.24
C ASP A 247 7.60 0.48 -4.68
N ARG A 248 7.79 -0.41 -3.69
CA ARG A 248 8.87 -0.36 -2.70
C ARG A 248 10.26 -0.31 -3.30
N GLU A 249 10.61 -1.28 -4.15
CA GLU A 249 11.96 -1.38 -4.71
C GLU A 249 12.20 -0.35 -5.83
N ASN A 250 11.14 0.22 -6.40
CA ASN A 250 11.24 1.36 -7.31
C ASN A 250 11.28 2.72 -6.55
N MET A 251 11.21 2.70 -5.21
CA MET A 251 11.33 3.88 -4.34
C MET A 251 10.35 5.00 -4.70
N ARG A 252 9.09 4.63 -4.98
CA ARG A 252 8.04 5.57 -5.40
C ARG A 252 6.66 5.15 -4.91
N ILE A 253 5.69 6.05 -5.02
CA ILE A 253 4.27 5.76 -4.87
C ILE A 253 3.61 5.96 -6.22
N VAL A 254 2.78 5.02 -6.67
CA VAL A 254 2.04 5.12 -7.93
C VAL A 254 0.55 4.99 -7.66
N CYS A 255 -0.25 5.87 -8.24
CA CYS A 255 -1.68 5.94 -8.01
C CYS A 255 -2.45 5.77 -9.34
N PRO A 256 -2.57 4.56 -9.87
CA PRO A 256 -3.37 4.28 -11.06
C PRO A 256 -4.87 4.36 -10.77
N LYS A 257 -5.67 4.42 -11.83
CA LYS A 257 -7.12 4.32 -11.75
C LYS A 257 -7.55 2.98 -11.17
N ALA A 258 -8.44 3.02 -10.17
CA ALA A 258 -8.99 1.82 -9.52
C ALA A 258 -10.12 1.17 -10.34
N GLY A 259 -10.79 1.94 -11.21
CA GLY A 259 -11.90 1.46 -12.03
C GLY A 259 -13.12 1.08 -11.20
N LEU A 260 -13.40 1.83 -10.13
CA LEU A 260 -14.62 1.68 -9.32
C LEU A 260 -15.81 2.36 -9.99
N LYS A 261 -15.57 3.49 -10.66
CA LYS A 261 -16.60 4.29 -11.36
C LYS A 261 -16.69 3.94 -12.84
N SER A 262 -15.58 3.57 -13.47
CA SER A 262 -15.49 3.23 -14.88
C SER A 262 -14.30 2.33 -15.15
N TYR A 263 -14.51 1.30 -15.98
CA TYR A 263 -13.43 0.40 -16.42
C TYR A 263 -12.56 0.99 -17.55
N VAL A 264 -12.93 2.16 -18.08
CA VAL A 264 -12.14 2.85 -19.11
C VAL A 264 -10.87 3.41 -18.49
N ASN A 265 -9.73 3.13 -19.10
CA ASN A 265 -8.40 3.52 -18.63
C ASN A 265 -8.06 3.04 -17.19
N MET A 266 -8.66 1.91 -16.80
CA MET A 266 -8.33 1.28 -15.53
C MET A 266 -6.83 0.93 -15.51
N PHE A 267 -6.20 1.18 -14.35
CA PHE A 267 -4.76 1.00 -14.13
C PHE A 267 -3.82 1.90 -14.95
N GLU A 268 -4.33 2.86 -15.69
CA GLU A 268 -3.50 3.96 -16.15
C GLU A 268 -2.99 4.76 -14.93
N ALA A 269 -1.69 5.09 -14.89
CA ALA A 269 -1.14 5.86 -13.80
C ALA A 269 -1.75 7.27 -13.79
N ALA A 270 -2.49 7.60 -12.71
CA ALA A 270 -3.05 8.93 -12.54
C ALA A 270 -2.01 9.89 -11.94
N THR A 271 -1.23 9.41 -10.97
CA THR A 271 -0.19 10.18 -10.29
C THR A 271 0.98 9.26 -9.97
N VAL A 272 2.20 9.75 -10.20
CA VAL A 272 3.44 9.10 -9.79
C VAL A 272 4.20 10.05 -8.89
N ILE A 273 4.51 9.62 -7.67
CA ILE A 273 5.26 10.38 -6.69
C ILE A 273 6.66 9.77 -6.62
N GLU A 274 7.62 10.48 -7.18
CA GLU A 274 9.05 10.14 -7.19
C GLU A 274 9.83 11.29 -6.55
N ASP A 275 10.48 11.01 -5.44
CA ASP A 275 11.34 11.96 -4.74
C ASP A 275 12.56 11.22 -4.18
N PRO A 276 13.79 11.76 -4.34
CA PRO A 276 15.02 11.11 -3.85
C PRO A 276 15.02 10.81 -2.35
N THR A 277 14.18 11.49 -1.56
CA THR A 277 14.08 11.31 -0.12
C THR A 277 13.14 10.19 0.30
N LEU A 278 12.27 9.71 -0.62
CA LEU A 278 11.30 8.64 -0.32
C LEU A 278 11.98 7.32 0.05
N GLY A 279 13.05 6.94 -0.66
CA GLY A 279 13.62 5.62 -0.48
C GLY A 279 12.60 4.51 -0.68
N ARG A 280 12.82 3.35 -0.06
CA ARG A 280 11.90 2.21 -0.10
C ARG A 280 10.64 2.51 0.69
N VAL A 281 9.53 2.78 0.00
CA VAL A 281 8.23 3.02 0.63
C VAL A 281 7.62 1.69 1.05
N PHE A 282 7.47 1.48 2.36
CA PHE A 282 6.93 0.23 2.89
C PHE A 282 5.41 0.25 3.01
N ALA A 283 4.83 1.38 3.40
CA ALA A 283 3.39 1.43 3.56
C ALA A 283 2.80 2.78 3.15
N VAL A 284 1.55 2.72 2.71
CA VAL A 284 0.69 3.86 2.39
C VAL A 284 -0.69 3.68 3.02
N ALA A 285 -1.25 4.77 3.54
CA ALA A 285 -2.65 4.87 3.96
C ALA A 285 -3.20 6.21 3.51
N SER A 286 -4.50 6.30 3.28
CA SER A 286 -5.15 7.51 2.78
C SER A 286 -6.21 8.04 3.72
N HIS A 287 -6.36 9.35 3.74
CA HIS A 287 -7.50 10.04 4.33
C HIS A 287 -7.81 11.28 3.48
N ASN A 288 -9.05 11.41 3.01
CA ASN A 288 -9.43 12.39 2.00
C ASN A 288 -8.52 12.29 0.77
N ASP A 289 -7.94 13.40 0.30
CA ASP A 289 -7.02 13.46 -0.84
C ASP A 289 -5.54 13.33 -0.44
N MET A 290 -5.27 13.04 0.84
CA MET A 290 -3.92 12.85 1.38
C MET A 290 -3.52 11.39 1.44
N ILE A 291 -2.25 11.13 1.16
CA ILE A 291 -1.57 9.87 1.42
C ILE A 291 -0.57 10.10 2.55
N TYR A 292 -0.63 9.25 3.55
CA TYR A 292 0.43 9.11 4.55
C TYR A 292 1.26 7.90 4.18
N ALA A 293 2.58 8.03 4.19
CA ALA A 293 3.50 6.97 3.83
C ALA A 293 4.62 6.85 4.85
N VAL A 294 5.23 5.67 4.95
CA VAL A 294 6.49 5.45 5.67
C VAL A 294 7.47 4.74 4.76
N ASN A 295 8.74 5.16 4.80
CA ASN A 295 9.82 4.41 4.18
C ASN A 295 10.52 3.54 5.23
N GLY A 296 11.31 2.57 4.76
CA GLY A 296 12.19 1.77 5.60
C GLY A 296 13.65 1.95 5.25
N PRO A 297 14.55 1.21 5.90
CA PRO A 297 15.98 1.28 5.63
C PRO A 297 16.30 1.08 4.15
N THR A 298 16.96 2.06 3.53
CA THR A 298 17.31 2.06 2.10
C THR A 298 18.80 2.21 1.91
N SER A 299 19.36 3.34 2.32
CA SER A 299 20.79 3.63 2.31
C SER A 299 21.11 4.62 3.44
N GLN A 300 22.40 4.78 3.75
CA GLN A 300 22.83 5.69 4.84
C GLN A 300 22.44 7.16 4.61
N ASN A 301 22.16 7.56 3.36
CA ASN A 301 21.85 8.93 3.01
C ASN A 301 20.34 9.22 2.97
N ILE A 302 19.49 8.21 3.14
CA ILE A 302 18.04 8.36 3.14
C ILE A 302 17.53 8.11 4.54
N ALA A 303 16.99 9.16 5.17
CA ALA A 303 16.44 9.07 6.52
C ALA A 303 15.14 8.23 6.52
N VAL A 304 14.98 7.39 7.55
CA VAL A 304 13.75 6.63 7.77
C VAL A 304 12.73 7.53 8.44
N ARG A 305 11.60 7.80 7.76
CA ARG A 305 10.60 8.75 8.22
C ARG A 305 9.21 8.50 7.63
N GLY A 306 8.24 9.25 8.07
CA GLY A 306 6.94 9.37 7.47
C GLY A 306 6.84 10.55 6.50
N PHE A 307 5.89 10.48 5.60
CA PHE A 307 5.61 11.49 4.59
C PHE A 307 4.11 11.75 4.53
N THR A 308 3.73 13.03 4.39
CA THR A 308 2.39 13.45 4.00
C THR A 308 2.45 13.93 2.57
N VAL A 309 1.63 13.36 1.70
CA VAL A 309 1.67 13.55 0.24
C VAL A 309 0.29 13.90 -0.27
N ASN A 310 0.20 14.90 -1.14
CA ASN A 310 -1.04 15.19 -1.88
C ASN A 310 -1.19 14.20 -3.03
N ALA A 311 -2.29 13.42 -3.03
CA ALA A 311 -2.53 12.38 -4.03
C ALA A 311 -2.85 12.94 -5.43
N VAL A 312 -3.37 14.16 -5.50
CA VAL A 312 -3.79 14.81 -6.76
C VAL A 312 -2.59 15.40 -7.48
N TYR A 313 -1.74 16.13 -6.74
CA TYR A 313 -0.59 16.85 -7.32
C TYR A 313 0.71 16.04 -7.28
N GLY A 314 0.77 14.96 -6.50
CA GLY A 314 1.93 14.08 -6.39
C GLY A 314 3.13 14.70 -5.66
N ASN A 315 2.92 15.73 -4.82
CA ASN A 315 3.99 16.41 -4.10
C ASN A 315 3.99 16.03 -2.61
N ILE A 316 5.18 15.95 -2.03
CA ILE A 316 5.38 15.78 -0.59
C ILE A 316 5.09 17.12 0.08
N LEU A 317 4.16 17.13 1.04
CA LEU A 317 3.74 18.31 1.79
C LEU A 317 4.49 18.43 3.11
N ASP A 318 4.80 17.30 3.76
CA ASP A 318 5.47 17.25 5.05
C ASP A 318 6.22 15.94 5.26
N THR A 319 7.20 15.96 6.17
CA THR A 319 7.89 14.77 6.67
C THR A 319 7.87 14.75 8.18
N TRP A 320 7.71 13.57 8.77
CA TRP A 320 7.52 13.43 10.20
C TRP A 320 8.13 12.13 10.73
N GLU A 321 8.44 12.13 12.02
CA GLU A 321 8.99 10.97 12.74
C GLU A 321 8.68 11.09 14.24
N PRO A 322 8.71 9.99 15.01
CA PRO A 322 8.61 10.07 16.45
C PRO A 322 9.90 10.67 17.04
N SER A 323 9.84 11.15 18.28
CA SER A 323 10.98 11.77 18.97
C SER A 323 12.20 10.85 19.11
N ALA A 324 11.99 9.53 19.11
CA ALA A 324 13.05 8.53 19.15
C ALA A 324 13.49 8.05 17.74
N SER A 325 13.00 8.69 16.69
CA SER A 325 13.12 8.30 15.28
C SER A 325 12.58 6.89 14.96
N PHE A 326 12.22 6.65 13.70
CA PHE A 326 11.90 5.31 13.22
C PHE A 326 13.16 4.50 12.98
N THR A 327 13.06 3.18 13.19
CA THR A 327 14.13 2.22 12.85
C THR A 327 13.74 1.40 11.61
N ASN A 328 12.57 0.73 11.66
CA ASN A 328 12.11 -0.15 10.59
C ASN A 328 10.58 -0.16 10.53
N PRO A 329 9.96 0.99 10.19
CA PRO A 329 8.50 1.06 10.05
C PRO A 329 8.05 0.20 8.88
N HIS A 330 6.93 -0.50 9.06
CA HIS A 330 6.48 -1.51 8.11
C HIS A 330 5.04 -1.31 7.65
N SER A 331 4.17 -0.78 8.51
CA SER A 331 2.77 -0.53 8.19
C SER A 331 2.27 0.73 8.88
N LEU A 332 1.22 1.33 8.30
CA LEU A 332 0.53 2.46 8.93
C LEU A 332 -0.97 2.43 8.62
N ALA A 333 -1.76 3.07 9.49
CA ALA A 333 -3.19 3.26 9.29
C ALA A 333 -3.65 4.60 9.86
N VAL A 334 -4.65 5.20 9.21
CA VAL A 334 -5.30 6.44 9.64
C VAL A 334 -6.71 6.13 10.11
N THR A 335 -7.16 6.75 11.21
CA THR A 335 -8.55 6.63 11.66
C THR A 335 -9.51 7.20 10.62
N ARG A 336 -10.72 6.65 10.53
CA ARG A 336 -11.73 7.06 9.53
C ARG A 336 -12.08 8.55 9.61
N ASN A 337 -12.04 9.12 10.81
CA ASN A 337 -12.29 10.57 11.04
C ASN A 337 -11.03 11.44 10.85
N GLY A 338 -9.90 10.88 10.48
CA GLY A 338 -8.65 11.60 10.28
C GLY A 338 -8.03 12.17 11.56
N SER A 339 -8.41 11.69 12.75
CA SER A 339 -7.90 12.24 14.01
C SER A 339 -6.55 11.68 14.43
N HIS A 340 -6.27 10.41 14.08
CA HIS A 340 -5.05 9.72 14.51
C HIS A 340 -4.46 8.87 13.39
N LEU A 341 -3.16 8.68 13.47
CA LEU A 341 -2.37 7.80 12.62
C LEU A 341 -1.55 6.86 13.51
N TYR A 342 -1.48 5.60 13.12
CA TYR A 342 -0.69 4.57 13.81
C TYR A 342 0.36 4.01 12.85
N VAL A 343 1.58 3.77 13.38
CA VAL A 343 2.69 3.17 12.61
C VAL A 343 3.24 1.99 13.37
N THR A 344 3.49 0.87 12.70
CA THR A 344 4.11 -0.32 13.29
C THR A 344 5.50 -0.55 12.76
N GLU A 345 6.38 -1.06 13.60
CA GLU A 345 7.77 -1.42 13.26
C GLU A 345 8.02 -2.91 13.49
N ILE A 346 8.81 -3.52 12.60
CA ILE A 346 9.21 -4.93 12.67
C ILE A 346 10.58 -5.16 13.32
N GLY A 347 11.16 -4.12 13.81
CA GLY A 347 12.37 -4.11 14.63
C GLY A 347 12.75 -2.67 14.96
N PRO A 348 12.48 -2.19 16.14
CA PRO A 348 12.05 -2.83 17.39
C PRO A 348 10.54 -3.08 17.47
N ASN A 349 9.98 -4.22 17.49
CA ASN A 349 8.56 -4.62 17.53
C ASN A 349 7.66 -3.63 18.28
N LYS A 350 7.31 -2.52 17.64
CA LYS A 350 6.75 -1.33 18.27
C LYS A 350 5.57 -0.79 17.48
N ILE A 351 4.65 -0.14 18.17
CA ILE A 351 3.59 0.64 17.54
C ILE A 351 3.64 2.07 18.08
N TRP A 352 3.48 3.02 17.16
CA TRP A 352 3.43 4.46 17.44
C TRP A 352 2.03 4.99 17.18
N LYS A 353 1.62 5.98 17.94
CA LYS A 353 0.40 6.75 17.75
C LYS A 353 0.74 8.21 17.51
N PHE A 354 0.11 8.80 16.50
CA PHE A 354 0.20 10.22 16.19
C PHE A 354 -1.20 10.82 16.18
N GLU A 355 -1.34 12.01 16.70
CA GLU A 355 -2.52 12.86 16.51
C GLU A 355 -2.32 13.67 15.22
N LEU A 356 -3.36 13.75 14.39
CA LEU A 356 -3.33 14.54 13.17
C LEU A 356 -3.90 15.93 13.49
N THR A 357 -3.04 16.93 13.53
CA THR A 357 -3.39 18.31 13.92
C THR A 357 -3.26 19.27 12.75
N ASP A 358 -4.13 20.27 12.70
CA ASP A 358 -4.02 21.37 11.74
C ASP A 358 -2.80 22.25 12.06
N VAL A 359 -2.09 22.66 11.03
CA VAL A 359 -0.90 23.52 11.18
C VAL A 359 -1.27 24.93 11.65
N PHE A 360 -2.53 25.35 11.47
CA PHE A 360 -2.97 26.69 11.81
C PHE A 360 -3.37 26.90 13.28
N ASP A 361 -3.47 25.86 14.09
CA ASP A 361 -3.93 25.95 15.49
C ASP A 361 -2.86 26.34 16.52
N LYS A 362 -1.67 26.81 16.09
CA LYS A 362 -0.62 27.33 17.00
C LYS A 362 -0.19 28.73 16.60
N LYS A 363 -1.06 29.72 16.85
CA LYS A 363 -0.65 31.10 17.06
C LYS A 363 -1.27 31.67 18.32
#